data_0d1130e9c68a1e3fca6540d92de92fb9
#
_entry.id   0d1130e9c68a1e3fca6540d92de92fb9
#
_cell.length_a   1.000
_cell.length_b   1.000
_cell.length_c   1.000
_cell.angle_alpha   90.00
_cell.angle_beta   90.00
_cell.angle_gamma   90.00
#
_symmetry.space_group_name_H-M   'P 1'
#
loop_
_entity.id
_entity.type
_entity.pdbx_description
1 polymer ?
#
loop_
_entity_poly.entity_id
_entity_poly.type
_entity_poly.pdbx_seq_one_letter_code
_entity_poly.pdbx_strand_id
1 'polypeptide(L)'
;MTETMCADEGGTDPFVLPARHHPVNRPDPAMGRILDEQGHLTTHPDFPVDLVDDDLVKALEMMVMTRRLDVEATALQRHGELGLWPPLLGQEATQAGAWLALRQGDQVFPTYREQGLAHAMGVSLADILGAWDGTSHCGWDTVATHFSAYPVMIGSGTLHAVGYAMGVQRDVEAGGDPAAVLDFHGDGAMSEGDTNEAYVFAASMNAPVVFVCVNNQWAISEPTTVQSPTSLFRRATGFGIPAVQVDGNDVIAMMAVLRSALEYARSGKGPVFVEAWTYRMGAHTTTDDPTRYRTAEEESTWGKTDPIVRLRTYLQNRGIINQAWLDGLAESEDAFGAEVRAAVHENATPVMADLMEDVYAEPTPDVLADVEEIASWEEDN
;
A
#
# COMPACT_ATOMS: atom_id res chain seq x y z
N MET A 1 -15.29 55.32 -15.25
CA MET A 1 -14.92 55.16 -13.84
C MET A 1 -13.73 54.23 -13.84
N THR A 2 -12.61 54.77 -13.51
CA THR A 2 -11.24 54.22 -13.59
C THR A 2 -11.05 53.19 -12.49
N GLU A 3 -10.79 51.93 -12.84
CA GLU A 3 -10.24 50.92 -11.94
C GLU A 3 -8.83 51.31 -11.55
N THR A 4 -8.67 51.67 -10.30
CA THR A 4 -7.37 51.90 -9.69
C THR A 4 -6.75 50.54 -9.42
N MET A 5 -5.79 50.11 -10.24
CA MET A 5 -4.88 49.05 -9.90
C MET A 5 -4.06 49.47 -8.67
N CYS A 6 -4.34 48.87 -7.53
CA CYS A 6 -3.43 48.90 -6.40
C CYS A 6 -2.17 48.11 -6.82
N ALA A 7 -1.07 48.83 -7.06
CA ALA A 7 0.25 48.25 -7.12
C ALA A 7 0.59 47.73 -5.72
N ASP A 8 0.79 46.43 -5.62
CA ASP A 8 1.27 45.74 -4.43
C ASP A 8 2.75 46.19 -4.24
N GLU A 9 2.98 47.12 -3.33
CA GLU A 9 4.31 47.46 -2.89
C GLU A 9 4.88 46.28 -2.11
N GLY A 10 5.76 45.52 -2.76
CA GLY A 10 6.34 44.26 -2.28
C GLY A 10 7.14 44.42 -0.98
N GLY A 11 6.44 44.48 0.13
CA GLY A 11 6.94 44.05 1.41
C GLY A 11 6.86 42.51 1.47
N THR A 12 8.00 41.82 1.36
CA THR A 12 8.01 40.36 1.62
C THR A 12 7.71 40.16 3.10
N ASP A 13 6.47 39.82 3.42
CA ASP A 13 6.13 39.34 4.76
C ASP A 13 6.98 38.10 5.03
N PRO A 14 7.89 38.13 6.03
CA PRO A 14 8.81 37.01 6.28
C PRO A 14 8.09 35.73 6.73
N PHE A 15 6.80 35.83 7.01
CA PHE A 15 5.96 34.70 7.44
C PHE A 15 5.08 34.14 6.32
N VAL A 16 5.10 34.72 5.12
CA VAL A 16 4.40 34.16 3.95
C VAL A 16 5.21 33.01 3.40
N LEU A 17 4.56 31.84 3.28
CA LEU A 17 5.18 30.68 2.61
C LEU A 17 5.59 31.06 1.18
N PRO A 18 6.78 30.62 0.73
CA PRO A 18 7.22 30.92 -0.64
C PRO A 18 6.18 30.51 -1.67
N ALA A 19 6.07 31.24 -2.78
CA ALA A 19 5.14 30.98 -3.89
C ALA A 19 5.26 29.57 -4.53
N ARG A 20 6.19 28.74 -4.07
CA ARG A 20 6.35 27.32 -4.42
C ARG A 20 5.59 26.36 -3.51
N HIS A 21 4.66 26.87 -2.71
CA HIS A 21 3.76 26.02 -1.93
C HIS A 21 2.91 25.18 -2.88
N HIS A 22 3.17 23.85 -2.90
CA HIS A 22 2.43 22.92 -3.75
C HIS A 22 1.26 22.35 -2.96
N PRO A 23 0.01 22.65 -3.35
CA PRO A 23 -1.15 22.14 -2.62
C PRO A 23 -1.22 20.62 -2.69
N VAL A 24 -1.64 20.00 -1.60
CA VAL A 24 -1.72 18.55 -1.45
C VAL A 24 -2.70 17.86 -2.41
N ASN A 25 -3.66 18.60 -2.92
CA ASN A 25 -4.71 18.07 -3.82
C ASN A 25 -4.38 18.20 -5.31
N ARG A 26 -3.12 18.43 -5.65
CA ARG A 26 -2.65 18.48 -7.04
C ARG A 26 -1.38 17.67 -7.20
N PRO A 27 -1.28 16.90 -8.29
CA PRO A 27 -0.03 16.21 -8.58
C PRO A 27 1.08 17.22 -8.91
N ASP A 28 2.30 16.90 -8.53
CA ASP A 28 3.47 17.68 -8.91
C ASP A 28 3.66 17.58 -10.43
N PRO A 29 3.95 18.69 -11.13
CA PRO A 29 4.28 18.64 -12.56
C PRO A 29 5.46 17.72 -12.91
N ALA A 30 6.37 17.49 -11.95
CA ALA A 30 7.50 16.58 -12.09
C ALA A 30 7.21 15.18 -11.52
N MET A 31 5.95 14.84 -11.27
CA MET A 31 5.55 13.51 -10.81
C MET A 31 6.02 12.43 -11.78
N GLY A 32 6.59 11.36 -11.24
CA GLY A 32 7.00 10.19 -12.02
C GLY A 32 5.80 9.59 -12.77
N ARG A 33 5.82 9.68 -14.10
CA ARG A 33 4.82 9.11 -15.00
C ARG A 33 5.53 8.59 -16.23
N ILE A 34 5.22 7.36 -16.64
CA ILE A 34 5.85 6.66 -17.77
C ILE A 34 4.82 6.13 -18.75
N LEU A 35 3.68 5.66 -18.25
CA LEU A 35 2.58 5.15 -19.07
C LEU A 35 1.38 6.09 -18.95
N ASP A 36 0.83 6.58 -20.08
CA ASP A 36 -0.38 7.39 -20.06
C ASP A 36 -1.67 6.55 -20.07
N GLU A 37 -2.81 7.21 -19.92
CA GLU A 37 -4.13 6.57 -19.87
C GLU A 37 -4.54 5.95 -21.21
N GLN A 38 -3.86 6.30 -22.30
CA GLN A 38 -4.05 5.77 -23.65
C GLN A 38 -3.11 4.60 -23.95
N GLY A 39 -2.26 4.22 -23.02
CA GLY A 39 -1.28 3.15 -23.21
C GLY A 39 -0.06 3.57 -24.02
N HIS A 40 0.33 4.83 -23.99
CA HIS A 40 1.57 5.30 -24.61
C HIS A 40 2.66 5.47 -23.56
N LEU A 41 3.88 5.04 -23.91
CA LEU A 41 5.05 5.25 -23.07
C LEU A 41 5.65 6.65 -23.29
N THR A 42 6.04 7.24 -22.16
CA THR A 42 6.93 8.41 -22.11
C THR A 42 8.21 8.05 -21.36
N THR A 43 9.27 8.81 -21.58
CA THR A 43 10.52 8.61 -20.82
C THR A 43 10.58 9.59 -19.65
N HIS A 44 11.00 9.10 -18.49
CA HIS A 44 11.29 9.96 -17.35
C HIS A 44 12.81 10.11 -17.20
N PRO A 45 13.36 11.32 -17.10
CA PRO A 45 14.82 11.52 -17.09
C PRO A 45 15.50 10.89 -15.87
N ASP A 46 14.84 10.91 -14.72
CA ASP A 46 15.42 10.44 -13.45
C ASP A 46 15.11 8.96 -13.15
N PHE A 47 14.13 8.37 -13.85
CA PHE A 47 13.69 7.00 -13.62
C PHE A 47 13.72 6.20 -14.92
N PRO A 48 14.92 5.83 -15.41
CA PRO A 48 15.03 4.98 -16.58
C PRO A 48 14.44 3.60 -16.29
N VAL A 49 13.76 3.06 -17.29
CA VAL A 49 13.12 1.76 -17.18
C VAL A 49 13.64 0.84 -18.28
N ASP A 50 14.09 -0.33 -17.90
CA ASP A 50 14.31 -1.45 -18.79
C ASP A 50 13.09 -2.37 -18.70
N LEU A 51 12.27 -2.37 -19.76
CA LEU A 51 10.99 -3.06 -19.78
C LEU A 51 11.20 -4.50 -20.27
N VAL A 52 10.82 -5.45 -19.43
CA VAL A 52 10.73 -6.85 -19.78
C VAL A 52 9.26 -7.20 -20.00
N ASP A 53 8.90 -7.63 -21.21
CA ASP A 53 7.51 -7.88 -21.59
C ASP A 53 6.84 -8.91 -20.65
N ASP A 54 7.57 -9.96 -20.27
CA ASP A 54 7.07 -11.00 -19.33
C ASP A 54 6.75 -10.43 -17.93
N ASP A 55 7.55 -9.47 -17.44
CA ASP A 55 7.29 -8.81 -16.15
C ASP A 55 6.00 -7.98 -16.22
N LEU A 56 5.76 -7.29 -17.34
CA LEU A 56 4.56 -6.50 -17.53
C LEU A 56 3.30 -7.37 -17.68
N VAL A 57 3.43 -8.53 -18.33
CA VAL A 57 2.32 -9.51 -18.40
C VAL A 57 1.98 -10.03 -16.99
N LYS A 58 2.99 -10.42 -16.21
CA LYS A 58 2.80 -10.84 -14.81
C LYS A 58 2.19 -9.73 -13.94
N ALA A 59 2.60 -8.47 -14.16
CA ALA A 59 2.00 -7.34 -13.45
C ALA A 59 0.52 -7.17 -13.79
N LEU A 60 0.14 -7.36 -15.07
CA LEU A 60 -1.27 -7.34 -15.47
C LEU A 60 -2.06 -8.47 -14.80
N GLU A 61 -1.53 -9.70 -14.84
CA GLU A 61 -2.12 -10.85 -14.16
C GLU A 61 -2.31 -10.58 -12.66
N MET A 62 -1.26 -10.12 -11.98
CA MET A 62 -1.32 -9.77 -10.57
C MET A 62 -2.38 -8.71 -10.27
N MET A 63 -2.45 -7.64 -11.05
CA MET A 63 -3.46 -6.60 -10.84
C MET A 63 -4.88 -7.13 -11.05
N VAL A 64 -5.11 -7.99 -12.05
CA VAL A 64 -6.42 -8.63 -12.29
C VAL A 64 -6.80 -9.53 -11.14
N MET A 65 -5.88 -10.40 -10.68
CA MET A 65 -6.13 -11.29 -9.53
C MET A 65 -6.35 -10.49 -8.23
N THR A 66 -5.58 -9.42 -8.03
CA THR A 66 -5.77 -8.51 -6.88
C THR A 66 -7.18 -7.90 -6.88
N ARG A 67 -7.65 -7.44 -8.03
CA ARG A 67 -9.02 -6.92 -8.19
C ARG A 67 -10.06 -8.01 -7.98
N ARG A 68 -9.81 -9.22 -8.47
CA ARG A 68 -10.72 -10.34 -8.25
C ARG A 68 -10.84 -10.71 -6.78
N LEU A 69 -9.72 -10.76 -6.06
CA LEU A 69 -9.72 -10.95 -4.60
C LEU A 69 -10.60 -9.90 -3.91
N ASP A 70 -10.45 -8.63 -4.26
CA ASP A 70 -11.20 -7.52 -3.69
C ASP A 70 -12.71 -7.64 -3.94
N VAL A 71 -13.09 -8.03 -5.15
CA VAL A 71 -14.50 -8.23 -5.54
C VAL A 71 -15.12 -9.40 -4.78
N GLU A 72 -14.43 -10.56 -4.72
CA GLU A 72 -14.92 -11.74 -4.01
C GLU A 72 -15.01 -11.51 -2.51
N ALA A 73 -13.99 -10.96 -1.88
CA ALA A 73 -13.99 -10.65 -0.46
C ALA A 73 -15.08 -9.63 -0.07
N THR A 74 -15.32 -8.64 -0.94
CA THR A 74 -16.45 -7.71 -0.76
C THR A 74 -17.80 -8.44 -0.84
N ALA A 75 -17.95 -9.40 -1.76
CA ALA A 75 -19.17 -10.21 -1.88
C ALA A 75 -19.35 -11.14 -0.68
N LEU A 76 -18.30 -11.83 -0.24
CA LEU A 76 -18.31 -12.69 0.95
C LEU A 76 -18.73 -11.91 2.20
N GLN A 77 -18.19 -10.70 2.40
CA GLN A 77 -18.60 -9.86 3.51
C GLN A 77 -20.08 -9.49 3.45
N ARG A 78 -20.61 -9.14 2.27
CA ARG A 78 -22.03 -8.81 2.10
C ARG A 78 -22.96 -10.01 2.32
N HIS A 79 -22.46 -11.22 2.11
CA HIS A 79 -23.18 -12.46 2.41
C HIS A 79 -23.05 -12.91 3.87
N GLY A 80 -22.21 -12.23 4.66
CA GLY A 80 -21.97 -12.56 6.06
C GLY A 80 -20.99 -13.71 6.28
N GLU A 81 -20.22 -14.06 5.23
CA GLU A 81 -19.18 -15.10 5.24
C GLU A 81 -17.80 -14.52 5.57
N LEU A 82 -17.68 -13.21 5.66
CA LEU A 82 -16.50 -12.46 6.07
C LEU A 82 -16.94 -11.32 6.99
N GLY A 83 -16.22 -11.07 8.09
CA GLY A 83 -16.62 -10.08 9.08
C GLY A 83 -16.48 -8.64 8.57
N LEU A 84 -15.36 -8.30 7.96
CA LEU A 84 -15.05 -7.00 7.39
C LEU A 84 -14.16 -7.14 6.16
N TRP A 85 -14.17 -6.14 5.25
CA TRP A 85 -13.18 -6.04 4.19
C TRP A 85 -12.86 -4.57 3.87
N PRO A 86 -11.59 -4.18 3.76
CA PRO A 86 -11.15 -2.89 3.28
C PRO A 86 -10.89 -2.95 1.76
N PRO A 87 -11.81 -2.48 0.89
CA PRO A 87 -11.62 -2.54 -0.54
C PRO A 87 -10.35 -1.82 -1.00
N LEU A 88 -9.63 -2.43 -1.95
CA LEU A 88 -8.37 -1.91 -2.49
C LEU A 88 -8.49 -1.39 -3.94
N LEU A 89 -9.69 -1.40 -4.49
CA LEU A 89 -9.98 -0.99 -5.87
C LEU A 89 -9.35 0.38 -6.19
N GLY A 90 -8.58 0.42 -7.30
CA GLY A 90 -7.84 1.59 -7.76
C GLY A 90 -6.39 1.66 -7.29
N GLN A 91 -5.94 0.76 -6.41
CA GLN A 91 -4.58 0.74 -5.84
C GLN A 91 -3.77 -0.51 -6.27
N GLU A 92 -4.21 -1.20 -7.31
CA GLU A 92 -3.56 -2.43 -7.78
C GLU A 92 -2.16 -2.17 -8.33
N ALA A 93 -1.95 -1.04 -9.01
CA ALA A 93 -0.66 -0.70 -9.59
C ALA A 93 0.41 -0.37 -8.54
N THR A 94 0.03 0.17 -7.39
CA THR A 94 0.98 0.42 -6.28
C THR A 94 1.56 -0.89 -5.79
N GLN A 95 0.74 -1.93 -5.69
CA GLN A 95 1.13 -3.25 -5.21
C GLN A 95 1.91 -4.04 -6.27
N ALA A 96 1.45 -4.06 -7.51
CA ALA A 96 2.13 -4.75 -8.60
C ALA A 96 3.48 -4.10 -8.96
N GLY A 97 3.55 -2.75 -8.93
CA GLY A 97 4.81 -2.03 -9.13
C GLY A 97 5.82 -2.29 -8.02
N ALA A 98 5.36 -2.40 -6.78
CA ALA A 98 6.21 -2.78 -5.65
C ALA A 98 6.73 -4.21 -5.79
N TRP A 99 5.85 -5.16 -6.11
CA TRP A 99 6.23 -6.55 -6.33
C TRP A 99 7.34 -6.69 -7.38
N LEU A 100 7.22 -5.98 -8.50
CA LEU A 100 8.24 -5.95 -9.55
C LEU A 100 9.56 -5.29 -9.13
N ALA A 101 9.55 -4.43 -8.11
CA ALA A 101 10.73 -3.70 -7.65
C ALA A 101 11.50 -4.44 -6.55
N LEU A 102 10.83 -5.30 -5.80
CA LEU A 102 11.42 -6.06 -4.69
C LEU A 102 12.46 -7.07 -5.18
N ARG A 103 13.43 -7.34 -4.33
CA ARG A 103 14.43 -8.40 -4.50
C ARG A 103 14.36 -9.36 -3.33
N GLN A 104 14.93 -10.53 -3.53
CA GLN A 104 15.11 -11.49 -2.44
C GLN A 104 15.88 -10.83 -1.28
N GLY A 105 15.38 -11.00 -0.07
CA GLY A 105 15.93 -10.42 1.17
C GLY A 105 15.33 -9.06 1.56
N ASP A 106 14.60 -8.39 0.67
CA ASP A 106 13.84 -7.20 1.06
C ASP A 106 12.64 -7.59 1.93
N GLN A 107 12.31 -6.76 2.91
CA GLN A 107 11.17 -6.97 3.80
C GLN A 107 10.07 -5.93 3.56
N VAL A 108 8.82 -6.35 3.50
CA VAL A 108 7.66 -5.47 3.35
C VAL A 108 6.96 -5.29 4.70
N PHE A 109 6.67 -4.05 5.06
CA PHE A 109 5.78 -3.65 6.13
C PHE A 109 4.54 -3.02 5.51
N PRO A 110 3.42 -3.75 5.44
CA PRO A 110 2.21 -3.29 4.77
C PRO A 110 1.30 -2.46 5.67
N THR A 111 0.29 -1.85 5.07
CA THR A 111 -0.96 -1.53 5.76
C THR A 111 -1.92 -2.73 5.70
N TYR A 112 -3.16 -2.52 6.13
CA TYR A 112 -4.22 -3.51 5.97
C TYR A 112 -4.83 -3.55 4.56
N ARG A 113 -4.21 -2.91 3.54
CA ARG A 113 -4.77 -2.80 2.18
C ARG A 113 -3.90 -3.42 1.09
N GLU A 114 -2.73 -3.95 1.42
CA GLU A 114 -1.80 -4.57 0.48
C GLU A 114 -2.01 -6.08 0.32
N GLN A 115 -3.29 -6.54 0.34
CA GLN A 115 -3.64 -7.97 0.27
C GLN A 115 -3.20 -8.64 -1.03
N GLY A 116 -3.23 -7.92 -2.16
CA GLY A 116 -2.73 -8.44 -3.43
C GLY A 116 -1.21 -8.67 -3.40
N LEU A 117 -0.47 -7.75 -2.77
CA LEU A 117 0.98 -7.91 -2.57
C LEU A 117 1.26 -9.05 -1.59
N ALA A 118 0.49 -9.18 -0.51
CA ALA A 118 0.62 -10.30 0.42
C ALA A 118 0.51 -11.65 -0.30
N HIS A 119 -0.53 -11.81 -1.11
CA HIS A 119 -0.73 -13.03 -1.90
C HIS A 119 0.42 -13.28 -2.89
N ALA A 120 0.87 -12.24 -3.61
CA ALA A 120 1.99 -12.34 -4.54
C ALA A 120 3.32 -12.68 -3.86
N MET A 121 3.47 -12.37 -2.58
CA MET A 121 4.63 -12.73 -1.75
C MET A 121 4.48 -14.09 -1.03
N GLY A 122 3.39 -14.82 -1.29
CA GLY A 122 3.20 -16.19 -0.82
C GLY A 122 2.37 -16.33 0.45
N VAL A 123 1.73 -15.26 0.92
CA VAL A 123 0.71 -15.38 1.98
C VAL A 123 -0.52 -16.11 1.40
N SER A 124 -1.02 -17.10 2.12
CA SER A 124 -2.17 -17.88 1.67
C SER A 124 -3.45 -17.05 1.65
N LEU A 125 -4.39 -17.42 0.78
CA LEU A 125 -5.71 -16.77 0.78
C LEU A 125 -6.46 -16.99 2.09
N ALA A 126 -6.30 -18.16 2.72
CA ALA A 126 -6.90 -18.47 4.00
C ALA A 126 -6.39 -17.53 5.10
N ASP A 127 -5.08 -17.30 5.17
CA ASP A 127 -4.48 -16.36 6.14
C ASP A 127 -4.94 -14.91 5.90
N ILE A 128 -4.98 -14.49 4.62
CA ILE A 128 -5.44 -13.14 4.26
C ILE A 128 -6.90 -12.93 4.69
N LEU A 129 -7.78 -13.87 4.34
CA LEU A 129 -9.20 -13.77 4.64
C LEU A 129 -9.48 -13.98 6.14
N GLY A 130 -8.78 -14.93 6.79
CA GLY A 130 -8.91 -15.22 8.20
C GLY A 130 -8.65 -14.02 9.10
N ALA A 131 -7.74 -13.14 8.73
CA ALA A 131 -7.49 -11.88 9.45
C ALA A 131 -8.73 -10.96 9.44
N TRP A 132 -9.57 -11.04 8.41
CA TRP A 132 -10.78 -10.21 8.27
C TRP A 132 -12.05 -10.93 8.71
N ASP A 133 -12.01 -12.24 8.85
CA ASP A 133 -13.07 -13.04 9.44
C ASP A 133 -12.94 -13.18 10.97
N GLY A 134 -11.76 -12.85 11.50
CA GLY A 134 -11.46 -12.97 12.91
C GLY A 134 -11.05 -14.40 13.33
N THR A 135 -10.74 -15.26 12.34
CA THR A 135 -10.28 -16.65 12.57
C THR A 135 -8.76 -16.75 12.64
N SER A 136 -8.04 -15.68 12.27
CA SER A 136 -6.58 -15.61 12.31
C SER A 136 -6.11 -14.23 12.77
N HIS A 137 -4.92 -14.16 13.36
CA HIS A 137 -4.25 -12.94 13.78
C HIS A 137 -3.04 -12.63 12.87
N CYS A 138 -3.20 -12.67 11.53
CA CYS A 138 -2.10 -12.57 10.58
C CYS A 138 -1.04 -13.67 10.83
N GLY A 139 -1.49 -14.92 10.94
CA GLY A 139 -0.69 -16.07 11.39
C GLY A 139 0.29 -16.63 10.36
N TRP A 140 0.59 -15.94 9.26
CA TRP A 140 1.60 -16.38 8.31
C TRP A 140 3.03 -16.20 8.81
N ASP A 141 3.95 -17.01 8.29
CA ASP A 141 5.38 -16.87 8.54
C ASP A 141 5.95 -15.64 7.84
N THR A 142 6.15 -14.57 8.61
CA THR A 142 6.67 -13.29 8.11
C THR A 142 8.14 -13.36 7.67
N VAL A 143 8.87 -14.38 8.09
CA VAL A 143 10.25 -14.60 7.66
C VAL A 143 10.28 -15.30 6.31
N ALA A 144 9.45 -16.34 6.13
CA ALA A 144 9.38 -17.08 4.88
C ALA A 144 8.78 -16.24 3.74
N THR A 145 7.76 -15.43 4.05
CA THR A 145 7.07 -14.58 3.07
C THR A 145 7.75 -13.25 2.82
N HIS A 146 8.66 -12.82 3.68
CA HIS A 146 9.21 -11.45 3.69
C HIS A 146 8.10 -10.36 3.72
N PHE A 147 6.95 -10.71 4.27
CA PHE A 147 5.79 -9.83 4.38
C PHE A 147 5.33 -9.80 5.83
N SER A 148 5.48 -8.66 6.49
CA SER A 148 5.14 -8.49 7.90
C SER A 148 3.62 -8.52 8.11
N ALA A 149 3.19 -8.89 9.31
CA ALA A 149 1.80 -8.76 9.70
C ALA A 149 1.35 -7.30 9.56
N TYR A 150 0.17 -7.09 9.00
CA TYR A 150 -0.33 -5.72 8.86
C TYR A 150 -1.07 -5.25 10.10
N PRO A 151 -0.71 -4.03 10.59
CA PRO A 151 -1.43 -3.43 11.69
C PRO A 151 -2.74 -2.81 11.18
N VAL A 152 -3.81 -2.90 11.96
CA VAL A 152 -5.03 -2.12 11.69
C VAL A 152 -4.85 -0.67 12.19
N MET A 153 -4.05 -0.49 13.22
CA MET A 153 -3.72 0.82 13.78
C MET A 153 -2.77 1.57 12.83
N ILE A 154 -3.27 2.67 12.24
CA ILE A 154 -2.51 3.44 11.25
C ILE A 154 -1.23 4.05 11.84
N GLY A 155 -0.16 4.06 11.05
CA GLY A 155 1.14 4.61 11.42
C GLY A 155 2.01 3.71 12.30
N SER A 156 1.45 2.71 13.00
CA SER A 156 2.24 1.86 13.91
C SER A 156 3.27 0.99 13.16
N GLY A 157 2.97 0.52 11.96
CA GLY A 157 3.89 -0.28 11.14
C GLY A 157 5.17 0.45 10.77
N THR A 158 5.10 1.77 10.58
CA THR A 158 6.22 2.59 10.10
C THR A 158 7.41 2.61 11.06
N LEU A 159 7.17 2.67 12.38
CA LEU A 159 8.24 2.56 13.38
C LEU A 159 8.87 1.17 13.39
N HIS A 160 8.07 0.11 13.23
CA HIS A 160 8.56 -1.26 13.15
C HIS A 160 9.43 -1.44 11.89
N ALA A 161 9.01 -0.88 10.75
CA ALA A 161 9.79 -0.90 9.51
C ALA A 161 11.16 -0.26 9.68
N VAL A 162 11.24 0.90 10.36
CA VAL A 162 12.51 1.57 10.65
C VAL A 162 13.37 0.74 11.59
N GLY A 163 12.78 0.18 12.65
CA GLY A 163 13.50 -0.70 13.58
C GLY A 163 14.08 -1.93 12.88
N TYR A 164 13.32 -2.56 11.99
CA TYR A 164 13.79 -3.67 11.18
C TYR A 164 14.93 -3.24 10.22
N ALA A 165 14.78 -2.08 9.56
CA ALA A 165 15.82 -1.53 8.68
C ALA A 165 17.13 -1.25 9.44
N MET A 166 17.06 -0.79 10.69
CA MET A 166 18.24 -0.65 11.57
C MET A 166 18.86 -2.01 11.90
N GLY A 167 18.07 -3.08 11.99
CA GLY A 167 18.54 -4.46 12.10
C GLY A 167 19.30 -4.88 10.83
N VAL A 168 18.72 -4.64 9.65
CA VAL A 168 19.36 -4.92 8.34
C VAL A 168 20.74 -4.24 8.23
N GLN A 169 20.87 -2.98 8.69
CA GLN A 169 22.18 -2.30 8.70
C GLN A 169 23.24 -3.09 9.50
N ARG A 170 22.88 -3.58 10.67
CA ARG A 170 23.78 -4.35 11.52
C ARG A 170 24.16 -5.70 10.91
N ASP A 171 23.21 -6.33 10.22
CA ASP A 171 23.48 -7.59 9.51
C ASP A 171 24.47 -7.35 8.36
N VAL A 172 24.31 -6.27 7.60
CA VAL A 172 25.25 -5.87 6.53
C VAL A 172 26.63 -5.54 7.11
N GLU A 173 26.71 -4.81 8.24
CA GLU A 173 27.96 -4.54 8.96
C GLU A 173 28.64 -5.83 9.43
N ALA A 174 27.86 -6.86 9.76
CA ALA A 174 28.34 -8.19 10.11
C ALA A 174 28.71 -9.08 8.91
N GLY A 175 28.55 -8.58 7.68
CA GLY A 175 28.90 -9.27 6.44
C GLY A 175 27.74 -9.97 5.75
N GLY A 176 26.51 -9.65 6.11
CA GLY A 176 25.29 -10.09 5.41
C GLY A 176 25.06 -9.35 4.10
N ASP A 177 24.14 -9.85 3.30
CA ASP A 177 23.78 -9.27 2.00
C ASP A 177 22.98 -7.97 2.19
N PRO A 178 23.22 -6.95 1.36
CA PRO A 178 22.43 -5.70 1.39
C PRO A 178 20.97 -5.95 1.04
N ALA A 179 20.07 -5.50 1.92
CA ALA A 179 18.63 -5.50 1.73
C ALA A 179 18.03 -4.13 2.06
N ALA A 180 16.78 -3.93 1.69
CA ALA A 180 16.01 -2.74 2.04
C ALA A 180 14.65 -3.14 2.61
N VAL A 181 14.06 -2.21 3.35
CA VAL A 181 12.70 -2.34 3.87
C VAL A 181 11.77 -1.45 3.07
N LEU A 182 10.65 -2.01 2.64
CA LEU A 182 9.58 -1.28 1.97
C LEU A 182 8.42 -1.13 2.95
N ASP A 183 8.17 0.09 3.40
CA ASP A 183 7.07 0.44 4.29
C ASP A 183 5.91 1.06 3.51
N PHE A 184 4.71 0.52 3.69
CA PHE A 184 3.49 1.12 3.18
C PHE A 184 2.72 1.80 4.30
N HIS A 185 2.26 3.02 4.03
CA HIS A 185 1.33 3.73 4.91
C HIS A 185 0.41 4.62 4.07
N GLY A 186 -0.79 4.91 4.58
CA GLY A 186 -1.74 5.78 3.92
C GLY A 186 -1.48 7.26 4.19
N ASP A 187 -2.15 8.13 3.44
CA ASP A 187 -2.14 9.58 3.66
C ASP A 187 -2.63 9.96 5.07
N GLY A 188 -3.59 9.23 5.63
CA GLY A 188 -4.04 9.42 7.01
C GLY A 188 -2.96 9.17 8.06
N ALA A 189 -2.11 8.18 7.85
CA ALA A 189 -0.99 7.88 8.75
C ALA A 189 0.03 9.02 8.84
N MET A 190 0.12 9.88 7.82
CA MET A 190 0.98 11.07 7.85
C MET A 190 0.61 12.07 8.95
N SER A 191 -0.60 11.96 9.53
CA SER A 191 -1.05 12.79 10.65
C SER A 191 -0.71 12.20 12.01
N GLU A 192 -0.27 10.92 12.07
CA GLU A 192 0.09 10.25 13.31
C GLU A 192 1.50 10.64 13.78
N GLY A 193 1.68 10.73 15.10
CA GLY A 193 2.98 11.04 15.73
C GLY A 193 4.02 9.99 15.38
N ASP A 194 3.68 8.72 15.52
CA ASP A 194 4.56 7.56 15.30
C ASP A 194 5.17 7.58 13.89
N THR A 195 4.39 7.92 12.86
CA THR A 195 4.89 8.05 11.48
C THR A 195 5.94 9.17 11.38
N ASN A 196 5.70 10.32 12.00
CA ASN A 196 6.64 11.42 11.99
C ASN A 196 7.92 11.12 12.78
N GLU A 197 7.81 10.40 13.89
CA GLU A 197 8.96 9.91 14.65
C GLU A 197 9.78 8.87 13.86
N ALA A 198 9.11 7.99 13.13
CA ALA A 198 9.77 7.03 12.24
C ALA A 198 10.66 7.73 11.20
N TYR A 199 10.19 8.84 10.62
CA TYR A 199 11.01 9.63 9.68
C TYR A 199 12.24 10.24 10.36
N VAL A 200 12.09 10.73 11.60
CA VAL A 200 13.24 11.25 12.38
C VAL A 200 14.27 10.15 12.61
N PHE A 201 13.84 8.96 13.06
CA PHE A 201 14.74 7.83 13.27
C PHE A 201 15.39 7.35 11.97
N ALA A 202 14.61 7.18 10.92
CA ALA A 202 15.13 6.73 9.63
C ALA A 202 16.21 7.68 9.08
N ALA A 203 15.95 8.98 9.10
CA ALA A 203 16.90 9.97 8.64
C ALA A 203 18.15 10.04 9.55
N SER A 204 17.95 10.07 10.88
CA SER A 204 19.06 10.20 11.84
C SER A 204 19.98 8.98 11.86
N MET A 205 19.41 7.77 11.64
CA MET A 205 20.12 6.50 11.63
C MET A 205 20.55 6.08 10.23
N ASN A 206 20.19 6.85 9.20
CA ASN A 206 20.45 6.51 7.80
C ASN A 206 19.92 5.11 7.42
N ALA A 207 18.73 4.75 7.94
CA ALA A 207 18.15 3.42 7.81
C ALA A 207 17.75 3.10 6.36
N PRO A 208 18.01 1.88 5.85
CA PRO A 208 17.70 1.48 4.49
C PRO A 208 16.21 1.16 4.29
N VAL A 209 15.36 2.17 4.46
CA VAL A 209 13.90 2.06 4.34
C VAL A 209 13.37 2.95 3.21
N VAL A 210 12.43 2.43 2.43
CA VAL A 210 11.66 3.17 1.44
C VAL A 210 10.22 3.27 1.96
N PHE A 211 9.80 4.49 2.25
CA PHE A 211 8.45 4.81 2.66
C PHE A 211 7.56 5.02 1.44
N VAL A 212 6.52 4.23 1.29
CA VAL A 212 5.51 4.38 0.26
C VAL A 212 4.22 4.91 0.88
N CYS A 213 4.04 6.21 0.78
CA CYS A 213 2.78 6.85 1.18
C CYS A 213 1.75 6.67 0.06
N VAL A 214 0.80 5.76 0.23
CA VAL A 214 -0.31 5.59 -0.69
C VAL A 214 -1.33 6.71 -0.46
N ASN A 215 -1.14 7.81 -1.17
CA ASN A 215 -2.05 8.95 -1.13
C ASN A 215 -3.26 8.67 -2.00
N ASN A 216 -4.24 7.99 -1.42
CA ASN A 216 -5.49 7.64 -2.07
C ASN A 216 -6.59 8.72 -1.88
N GLN A 217 -6.21 9.91 -1.44
CA GLN A 217 -6.97 11.15 -1.26
C GLN A 217 -7.91 11.17 -0.06
N TRP A 218 -8.13 10.04 0.63
CA TRP A 218 -9.16 9.94 1.68
C TRP A 218 -8.68 9.10 2.87
N ALA A 219 -8.57 9.72 4.05
CA ALA A 219 -8.46 9.02 5.32
C ALA A 219 -9.85 8.79 5.90
N ILE A 220 -10.44 7.62 5.69
CA ILE A 220 -11.85 7.33 5.96
C ILE A 220 -12.73 8.31 5.17
N SER A 221 -13.28 9.31 5.83
CA SER A 221 -14.15 10.37 5.28
C SER A 221 -13.47 11.75 5.21
N GLU A 222 -12.22 11.85 5.67
CA GLU A 222 -11.47 13.10 5.65
C GLU A 222 -10.57 13.21 4.43
N PRO A 223 -10.74 14.24 3.58
CA PRO A 223 -9.88 14.42 2.42
C PRO A 223 -8.47 14.84 2.84
N THR A 224 -7.47 14.48 2.06
CA THR A 224 -6.07 14.83 2.34
C THR A 224 -5.85 16.35 2.48
N THR A 225 -6.69 17.16 1.85
CA THR A 225 -6.67 18.65 1.98
C THR A 225 -6.96 19.17 3.39
N VAL A 226 -7.67 18.41 4.20
CA VAL A 226 -7.91 18.73 5.61
C VAL A 226 -6.72 18.36 6.47
N GLN A 227 -6.05 17.27 6.12
CA GLN A 227 -4.93 16.72 6.87
C GLN A 227 -3.61 17.46 6.64
N SER A 228 -3.39 17.98 5.43
CA SER A 228 -2.14 18.64 5.08
C SER A 228 -2.37 19.84 4.15
N PRO A 229 -1.78 20.99 4.46
CA PRO A 229 -1.82 22.16 3.56
C PRO A 229 -0.83 22.04 2.39
N THR A 230 0.12 21.10 2.44
CA THR A 230 1.13 20.88 1.41
C THR A 230 1.20 19.42 1.00
N SER A 231 1.70 19.14 -0.21
CA SER A 231 1.90 17.77 -0.70
C SER A 231 2.74 16.92 0.26
N LEU A 232 2.39 15.64 0.37
CA LEU A 232 2.95 14.77 1.43
C LEU A 232 4.44 14.49 1.22
N PHE A 233 4.88 14.30 -0.04
CA PHE A 233 6.30 14.10 -0.32
C PHE A 233 7.17 15.30 0.09
N ARG A 234 6.62 16.52 0.04
CA ARG A 234 7.34 17.70 0.50
C ARG A 234 7.46 17.79 2.02
N ARG A 235 6.54 17.18 2.76
CA ARG A 235 6.68 17.07 4.23
C ARG A 235 7.88 16.20 4.59
N ALA A 236 8.10 15.10 3.88
CA ALA A 236 9.22 14.20 4.12
C ALA A 236 10.58 14.91 3.93
N THR A 237 10.69 15.86 2.99
CA THR A 237 11.93 16.62 2.83
C THR A 237 12.30 17.47 4.04
N GLY A 238 11.33 17.85 4.87
CA GLY A 238 11.54 18.56 6.14
C GLY A 238 12.29 17.73 7.18
N PHE A 239 12.27 16.40 7.06
CA PHE A 239 13.05 15.48 7.88
C PHE A 239 14.43 15.15 7.29
N GLY A 240 14.78 15.72 6.13
CA GLY A 240 16.01 15.42 5.42
C GLY A 240 15.95 14.17 4.54
N ILE A 241 14.75 13.62 4.29
CA ILE A 241 14.55 12.43 3.47
C ILE A 241 14.33 12.86 2.01
N PRO A 242 15.12 12.34 1.03
CA PRO A 242 14.82 12.51 -0.39
C PRO A 242 13.42 11.99 -0.71
N ALA A 243 12.64 12.78 -1.45
CA ALA A 243 11.24 12.45 -1.68
C ALA A 243 10.81 12.70 -3.13
N VAL A 244 9.94 11.83 -3.63
CA VAL A 244 9.37 11.91 -4.98
C VAL A 244 7.87 11.59 -4.94
N GLN A 245 7.12 12.18 -5.86
CA GLN A 245 5.74 11.79 -6.13
C GLN A 245 5.70 10.97 -7.42
N VAL A 246 4.88 9.91 -7.44
CA VAL A 246 4.71 9.01 -8.59
C VAL A 246 3.21 8.79 -8.84
N ASP A 247 2.83 8.64 -10.10
CA ASP A 247 1.48 8.22 -10.49
C ASP A 247 1.24 6.77 -10.02
N GLY A 248 0.46 6.64 -8.94
CA GLY A 248 0.16 5.34 -8.31
C GLY A 248 -0.75 4.44 -9.15
N ASN A 249 -1.30 4.95 -10.26
CA ASN A 249 -2.09 4.18 -11.23
C ASN A 249 -1.24 3.77 -12.45
N ASP A 250 0.04 4.15 -12.49
CA ASP A 250 1.01 3.77 -13.50
C ASP A 250 1.96 2.70 -12.92
N VAL A 251 1.69 1.43 -13.22
CA VAL A 251 2.50 0.32 -12.69
C VAL A 251 3.96 0.37 -13.13
N ILE A 252 4.23 0.91 -14.34
CA ILE A 252 5.59 1.04 -14.88
C ILE A 252 6.35 2.15 -14.13
N ALA A 253 5.71 3.28 -13.87
CA ALA A 253 6.30 4.35 -13.09
C ALA A 253 6.52 3.92 -11.63
N MET A 254 5.54 3.25 -11.02
CA MET A 254 5.69 2.66 -9.68
C MET A 254 6.89 1.73 -9.59
N MET A 255 7.01 0.78 -10.52
CA MET A 255 8.17 -0.13 -10.60
C MET A 255 9.49 0.63 -10.75
N ALA A 256 9.57 1.59 -11.67
CA ALA A 256 10.80 2.34 -11.96
C ALA A 256 11.27 3.17 -10.75
N VAL A 257 10.35 3.91 -10.15
CA VAL A 257 10.62 4.73 -8.96
C VAL A 257 11.03 3.87 -7.78
N LEU A 258 10.29 2.78 -7.51
CA LEU A 258 10.58 1.90 -6.38
C LEU A 258 11.87 1.10 -6.56
N ARG A 259 12.20 0.64 -7.78
CA ARG A 259 13.52 0.04 -8.07
C ARG A 259 14.64 1.01 -7.74
N SER A 260 14.52 2.26 -8.16
CA SER A 260 15.53 3.29 -7.90
C SER A 260 15.64 3.62 -6.41
N ALA A 261 14.52 3.76 -5.71
CA ALA A 261 14.47 4.06 -4.29
C ALA A 261 15.05 2.91 -3.44
N LEU A 262 14.66 1.67 -3.73
CA LEU A 262 15.16 0.49 -3.03
C LEU A 262 16.67 0.31 -3.26
N GLU A 263 17.15 0.54 -4.50
CA GLU A 263 18.59 0.49 -4.77
C GLU A 263 19.36 1.58 -4.03
N TYR A 264 18.79 2.79 -3.94
CA TYR A 264 19.37 3.87 -3.15
C TYR A 264 19.49 3.47 -1.67
N ALA A 265 18.43 2.91 -1.09
CA ALA A 265 18.42 2.46 0.29
C ALA A 265 19.41 1.30 0.54
N ARG A 266 19.38 0.26 -0.30
CA ARG A 266 20.33 -0.89 -0.22
C ARG A 266 21.79 -0.46 -0.33
N SER A 267 22.08 0.57 -1.10
CA SER A 267 23.45 1.10 -1.22
C SER A 267 23.93 1.88 0.01
N GLY A 268 23.16 1.90 1.10
CA GLY A 268 23.51 2.56 2.35
C GLY A 268 23.40 4.10 2.32
N LYS A 269 22.67 4.64 1.35
CA LYS A 269 22.46 6.09 1.22
C LYS A 269 21.34 6.63 2.09
N GLY A 270 20.61 5.75 2.80
CA GLY A 270 19.57 6.11 3.74
C GLY A 270 18.15 6.00 3.18
N PRO A 271 17.17 6.56 3.89
CA PRO A 271 15.76 6.42 3.54
C PRO A 271 15.38 7.20 2.30
N VAL A 272 14.31 6.76 1.63
CA VAL A 272 13.63 7.47 0.54
C VAL A 272 12.13 7.52 0.82
N PHE A 273 11.48 8.60 0.47
CA PHE A 273 10.02 8.73 0.55
C PHE A 273 9.41 8.79 -0.85
N VAL A 274 8.40 7.97 -1.09
CA VAL A 274 7.65 7.89 -2.35
C VAL A 274 6.19 8.15 -2.06
N GLU A 275 5.64 9.25 -2.54
CA GLU A 275 4.20 9.48 -2.53
C GLU A 275 3.56 8.86 -3.78
N ALA A 276 2.83 7.77 -3.62
CA ALA A 276 2.05 7.17 -4.68
C ALA A 276 0.71 7.90 -4.79
N TRP A 277 0.57 8.76 -5.79
CA TRP A 277 -0.62 9.55 -6.05
C TRP A 277 -1.67 8.68 -6.74
N THR A 278 -2.70 8.30 -6.02
CA THR A 278 -3.75 7.40 -6.48
C THR A 278 -5.11 7.81 -5.90
N TYR A 279 -6.10 6.93 -6.04
CA TYR A 279 -7.44 7.16 -5.51
C TYR A 279 -8.07 5.87 -5.01
N ARG A 280 -8.70 5.93 -3.85
CA ARG A 280 -9.50 4.82 -3.32
C ARG A 280 -10.86 4.79 -4.00
N MET A 281 -11.04 3.96 -5.05
CA MET A 281 -12.28 3.84 -5.80
C MET A 281 -13.40 3.17 -4.99
N GLY A 282 -13.06 2.26 -4.08
CA GLY A 282 -14.00 1.62 -3.17
C GLY A 282 -14.34 2.45 -1.93
N ALA A 283 -15.26 1.96 -1.11
CA ALA A 283 -15.51 2.47 0.24
C ALA A 283 -14.25 2.31 1.12
N HIS A 284 -14.21 2.96 2.28
CA HIS A 284 -13.10 2.75 3.23
C HIS A 284 -13.06 1.30 3.71
N THR A 285 -14.21 0.81 4.13
CA THR A 285 -14.47 -0.61 4.42
C THR A 285 -15.85 -0.97 3.87
N THR A 286 -16.19 -2.25 3.84
CA THR A 286 -17.50 -2.74 3.38
C THR A 286 -18.68 -2.23 4.22
N THR A 287 -18.42 -1.69 5.40
CA THR A 287 -19.43 -1.08 6.31
C THR A 287 -19.54 0.44 6.14
N ASP A 288 -18.72 1.05 5.29
CA ASP A 288 -18.70 2.49 5.02
C ASP A 288 -19.62 2.84 3.83
N ASP A 289 -20.21 4.05 3.90
CA ASP A 289 -21.00 4.65 2.81
C ASP A 289 -20.30 5.89 2.24
N PRO A 290 -19.50 5.73 1.17
CA PRO A 290 -18.72 6.83 0.61
C PRO A 290 -19.58 7.92 -0.04
N THR A 291 -20.84 7.67 -0.35
CA THR A 291 -21.74 8.67 -0.95
C THR A 291 -22.03 9.85 -0.01
N ARG A 292 -21.70 9.69 1.27
CA ARG A 292 -21.88 10.73 2.30
C ARG A 292 -20.81 11.82 2.27
N TYR A 293 -19.66 11.56 1.65
CA TYR A 293 -18.51 12.48 1.71
C TYR A 293 -17.80 12.71 0.37
N ARG A 294 -18.06 11.91 -0.67
CA ARG A 294 -17.49 12.12 -2.01
C ARG A 294 -18.55 12.01 -3.10
N THR A 295 -18.23 12.48 -4.30
CA THR A 295 -19.15 12.56 -5.43
C THR A 295 -18.91 11.50 -6.49
N ALA A 296 -19.95 11.07 -7.20
CA ALA A 296 -19.83 10.16 -8.34
C ALA A 296 -19.01 10.76 -9.50
N GLU A 297 -18.97 12.09 -9.64
CA GLU A 297 -18.15 12.77 -10.65
C GLU A 297 -16.65 12.60 -10.36
N GLU A 298 -16.26 12.70 -9.09
CA GLU A 298 -14.88 12.47 -8.64
C GLU A 298 -14.46 11.03 -8.94
N GLU A 299 -15.27 10.05 -8.56
CA GLU A 299 -15.01 8.63 -8.87
C GLU A 299 -14.91 8.37 -10.38
N SER A 300 -15.84 8.89 -11.18
CA SER A 300 -15.82 8.76 -12.63
C SER A 300 -14.57 9.37 -13.26
N THR A 301 -14.05 10.46 -12.68
CA THR A 301 -12.83 11.10 -13.16
C THR A 301 -11.62 10.20 -12.93
N TRP A 302 -11.50 9.63 -11.74
CA TRP A 302 -10.43 8.70 -11.41
C TRP A 302 -10.58 7.35 -12.12
N GLY A 303 -11.78 6.89 -12.41
CA GLY A 303 -12.03 5.66 -13.18
C GLY A 303 -11.41 5.69 -14.59
N LYS A 304 -11.12 6.87 -15.14
CA LYS A 304 -10.41 7.01 -16.42
C LYS A 304 -8.93 6.65 -16.35
N THR A 305 -8.37 6.61 -15.15
CA THR A 305 -6.96 6.26 -14.88
C THR A 305 -6.81 4.83 -14.39
N ASP A 306 -7.79 3.95 -14.60
CA ASP A 306 -7.77 2.56 -14.14
C ASP A 306 -6.46 1.85 -14.55
N PRO A 307 -5.68 1.35 -13.57
CA PRO A 307 -4.35 0.80 -13.82
C PRO A 307 -4.36 -0.45 -14.70
N ILE A 308 -5.38 -1.31 -14.56
CA ILE A 308 -5.52 -2.54 -15.36
C ILE A 308 -5.82 -2.20 -16.82
N VAL A 309 -6.75 -1.28 -17.05
CA VAL A 309 -7.12 -0.83 -18.40
C VAL A 309 -5.90 -0.21 -19.10
N ARG A 310 -5.15 0.59 -18.38
CA ARG A 310 -3.97 1.30 -18.85
C ARG A 310 -2.87 0.35 -19.32
N LEU A 311 -2.43 -0.58 -18.47
CA LEU A 311 -1.41 -1.56 -18.84
C LEU A 311 -1.89 -2.52 -19.92
N ARG A 312 -3.13 -3.02 -19.83
CA ARG A 312 -3.74 -3.88 -20.86
C ARG A 312 -3.72 -3.21 -22.23
N THR A 313 -4.11 -1.93 -22.29
CA THR A 313 -4.10 -1.16 -23.54
C THR A 313 -2.70 -1.08 -24.14
N TYR A 314 -1.69 -0.81 -23.32
CA TYR A 314 -0.29 -0.80 -23.76
C TYR A 314 0.14 -2.16 -24.34
N LEU A 315 -0.10 -3.24 -23.61
CA LEU A 315 0.31 -4.59 -24.01
C LEU A 315 -0.39 -5.05 -25.30
N GLN A 316 -1.68 -4.70 -25.46
CA GLN A 316 -2.42 -4.96 -26.69
C GLN A 316 -1.89 -4.13 -27.87
N ASN A 317 -1.64 -2.84 -27.67
CA ASN A 317 -1.09 -1.95 -28.71
C ASN A 317 0.28 -2.41 -29.20
N ARG A 318 1.07 -3.03 -28.32
CA ARG A 318 2.37 -3.62 -28.63
C ARG A 318 2.28 -5.02 -29.24
N GLY A 319 1.09 -5.63 -29.25
CA GLY A 319 0.90 -7.00 -29.70
C GLY A 319 1.53 -8.07 -28.79
N ILE A 320 1.84 -7.71 -27.53
CA ILE A 320 2.39 -8.62 -26.52
C ILE A 320 1.31 -9.60 -26.06
N ILE A 321 0.08 -9.11 -25.88
CA ILE A 321 -1.09 -9.92 -25.58
C ILE A 321 -2.13 -9.77 -26.68
N ASN A 322 -2.94 -10.81 -26.89
CA ASN A 322 -4.01 -10.85 -27.88
C ASN A 322 -5.33 -11.33 -27.22
N GLN A 323 -6.40 -11.42 -28.00
CA GLN A 323 -7.71 -11.82 -27.49
C GLN A 323 -7.69 -13.24 -26.86
N ALA A 324 -7.00 -14.19 -27.46
CA ALA A 324 -6.92 -15.55 -26.91
C ALA A 324 -6.21 -15.57 -25.55
N TRP A 325 -5.20 -14.72 -25.37
CA TRP A 325 -4.55 -14.55 -24.07
C TRP A 325 -5.50 -13.94 -23.02
N LEU A 326 -6.28 -12.93 -23.43
CA LEU A 326 -7.28 -12.30 -22.53
C LEU A 326 -8.40 -13.27 -22.16
N ASP A 327 -8.83 -14.13 -23.09
CA ASP A 327 -9.83 -15.16 -22.81
C ASP A 327 -9.27 -16.17 -21.78
N GLY A 328 -8.01 -16.59 -21.90
CA GLY A 328 -7.33 -17.44 -20.91
C GLY A 328 -7.14 -16.76 -19.56
N LEU A 329 -6.87 -15.44 -19.54
CA LEU A 329 -6.79 -14.68 -18.28
C LEU A 329 -8.16 -14.66 -17.58
N ALA A 330 -9.25 -14.48 -18.33
CA ALA A 330 -10.61 -14.49 -17.75
C ALA A 330 -10.97 -15.86 -17.16
N GLU A 331 -10.57 -16.97 -17.81
CA GLU A 331 -10.74 -18.32 -17.23
C GLU A 331 -9.93 -18.47 -15.91
N SER A 332 -8.71 -17.97 -15.89
CA SER A 332 -7.86 -17.98 -14.68
C SER A 332 -8.43 -17.10 -13.56
N GLU A 333 -8.98 -15.94 -13.91
CA GLU A 333 -9.66 -15.04 -12.98
C GLU A 333 -10.88 -15.71 -12.34
N ASP A 334 -11.69 -16.45 -13.12
CA ASP A 334 -12.85 -17.18 -12.61
C ASP A 334 -12.45 -18.34 -11.70
N ALA A 335 -11.40 -19.08 -12.05
CA ALA A 335 -10.83 -20.12 -11.20
C ALA A 335 -10.31 -19.55 -9.88
N PHE A 336 -9.55 -18.45 -9.93
CA PHE A 336 -9.04 -17.77 -8.76
C PHE A 336 -10.17 -17.26 -7.84
N GLY A 337 -11.25 -16.70 -8.42
CA GLY A 337 -12.43 -16.32 -7.66
C GLY A 337 -13.08 -17.50 -6.91
N ALA A 338 -13.05 -18.70 -7.51
CA ALA A 338 -13.51 -19.91 -6.82
C ALA A 338 -12.58 -20.32 -5.67
N GLU A 339 -11.26 -20.17 -5.84
CA GLU A 339 -10.27 -20.40 -4.78
C GLU A 339 -10.48 -19.45 -3.61
N VAL A 340 -10.70 -18.14 -3.87
CA VAL A 340 -10.99 -17.15 -2.82
C VAL A 340 -12.23 -17.54 -2.01
N ARG A 341 -13.32 -17.95 -2.69
CA ARG A 341 -14.54 -18.39 -2.00
C ARG A 341 -14.36 -19.68 -1.20
N ALA A 342 -13.48 -20.57 -1.63
CA ALA A 342 -13.17 -21.77 -0.88
C ALA A 342 -12.32 -21.47 0.36
N ALA A 343 -11.33 -20.60 0.21
CA ALA A 343 -10.34 -20.30 1.23
C ALA A 343 -10.94 -19.68 2.51
N VAL A 344 -12.05 -18.95 2.42
CA VAL A 344 -12.72 -18.39 3.62
C VAL A 344 -13.21 -19.47 4.59
N HIS A 345 -13.44 -20.68 4.09
CA HIS A 345 -13.91 -21.81 4.90
C HIS A 345 -12.79 -22.78 5.34
N GLU A 346 -11.53 -22.49 4.99
CA GLU A 346 -10.40 -23.34 5.36
C GLU A 346 -9.99 -23.17 6.82
N ASN A 347 -10.20 -21.98 7.38
CA ASN A 347 -9.86 -21.69 8.76
C ASN A 347 -10.88 -22.29 9.73
N ALA A 348 -10.40 -22.99 10.74
CA ALA A 348 -11.24 -23.44 11.84
C ALA A 348 -11.73 -22.23 12.66
N THR A 349 -12.94 -22.31 13.19
CA THR A 349 -13.37 -21.33 14.18
C THR A 349 -12.43 -21.41 15.39
N PRO A 350 -11.75 -20.32 15.77
CA PRO A 350 -10.82 -20.36 16.89
C PRO A 350 -11.58 -20.69 18.17
N VAL A 351 -10.98 -21.52 19.00
CA VAL A 351 -11.43 -21.72 20.38
C VAL A 351 -10.91 -20.54 21.19
N MET A 352 -11.74 -19.97 22.07
CA MET A 352 -11.32 -18.79 22.86
C MET A 352 -10.05 -19.05 23.70
N ALA A 353 -9.85 -20.30 24.12
CA ALA A 353 -8.65 -20.72 24.84
C ALA A 353 -7.36 -20.48 24.00
N ASP A 354 -7.42 -20.72 22.67
CA ASP A 354 -6.26 -20.55 21.77
C ASP A 354 -5.77 -19.11 21.76
N LEU A 355 -6.67 -18.12 21.96
CA LEU A 355 -6.31 -16.70 22.02
C LEU A 355 -5.41 -16.34 23.21
N MET A 356 -5.41 -17.19 24.25
CA MET A 356 -4.63 -16.96 25.47
C MET A 356 -3.26 -17.65 25.44
N GLU A 357 -3.03 -18.58 24.48
CA GLU A 357 -1.79 -19.37 24.42
C GLU A 357 -0.56 -18.49 24.11
N ASP A 358 -0.74 -17.45 23.31
CA ASP A 358 0.35 -16.58 22.84
C ASP A 358 0.61 -15.33 23.71
N VAL A 359 -0.11 -15.19 24.84
CA VAL A 359 0.03 -13.99 25.69
C VAL A 359 1.38 -13.97 26.41
N TYR A 360 1.85 -15.13 26.88
CA TYR A 360 3.13 -15.28 27.58
C TYR A 360 3.87 -16.54 27.12
N ALA A 361 5.21 -16.52 27.17
CA ALA A 361 6.05 -17.68 26.86
C ALA A 361 5.74 -18.90 27.77
N GLU A 362 5.35 -18.63 29.01
CA GLU A 362 4.81 -19.61 29.97
C GLU A 362 3.52 -19.03 30.54
N PRO A 363 2.38 -19.74 30.45
CA PRO A 363 1.12 -19.26 30.98
C PRO A 363 1.20 -18.95 32.47
N THR A 364 0.70 -17.81 32.88
CA THR A 364 0.58 -17.44 34.30
C THR A 364 -0.64 -18.17 34.93
N PRO A 365 -0.69 -18.31 36.28
CA PRO A 365 -1.85 -18.88 36.97
C PRO A 365 -3.16 -18.14 36.65
N ASP A 366 -3.11 -16.82 36.43
CA ASP A 366 -4.29 -16.02 36.09
C ASP A 366 -4.79 -16.36 34.67
N VAL A 367 -3.87 -16.44 33.66
CA VAL A 367 -4.21 -16.86 32.30
C VAL A 367 -4.81 -18.27 32.28
N LEU A 368 -4.24 -19.21 33.06
CA LEU A 368 -4.80 -20.57 33.12
C LEU A 368 -6.19 -20.58 33.74
N ALA A 369 -6.46 -19.76 34.74
CA ALA A 369 -7.78 -19.64 35.36
C ALA A 369 -8.80 -19.03 34.38
N ASP A 370 -8.40 -18.01 33.61
CA ASP A 370 -9.23 -17.39 32.57
C ASP A 370 -9.57 -18.39 31.45
N VAL A 371 -8.62 -19.21 31.02
CA VAL A 371 -8.85 -20.30 30.03
C VAL A 371 -9.85 -21.33 30.54
N GLU A 372 -9.71 -21.76 31.82
CA GLU A 372 -10.66 -22.71 32.45
C GLU A 372 -12.08 -22.11 32.53
N GLU A 373 -12.19 -20.83 32.91
CA GLU A 373 -13.48 -20.13 32.99
C GLU A 373 -14.15 -20.02 31.63
N ILE A 374 -13.37 -19.62 30.57
CA ILE A 374 -13.86 -19.51 29.19
C ILE A 374 -14.31 -20.87 28.65
N ALA A 375 -13.50 -21.93 28.83
CA ALA A 375 -13.84 -23.28 28.38
C ALA A 375 -15.14 -23.79 29.03
N SER A 376 -15.30 -23.54 30.33
CA SER A 376 -16.54 -23.90 31.05
C SER A 376 -17.75 -23.13 30.49
N TRP A 377 -17.60 -21.89 30.11
CA TRP A 377 -18.67 -21.08 29.54
C TRP A 377 -19.05 -21.52 28.13
N GLU A 378 -18.09 -21.97 27.31
CA GLU A 378 -18.32 -22.50 25.96
C GLU A 378 -19.05 -23.87 25.99
N GLU A 379 -18.76 -24.72 27.00
CA GLU A 379 -19.46 -26.00 27.18
C GLU A 379 -20.94 -25.82 27.58
N ASP A 380 -21.28 -24.72 28.24
CA ASP A 380 -22.63 -24.45 28.75
C ASP A 380 -23.53 -23.72 27.73
N ASN A 381 -23.01 -23.25 26.58
CA ASN A 381 -23.71 -22.48 25.54
C ASN A 381 -23.53 -23.06 24.15
#